data_a381e2e3ef3e3d604029190930d140ba
#
_entry.id   a381e2e3ef3e3d604029190930d140ba
#
_cell.length_a   1.000
_cell.length_b   1.000
_cell.length_c   1.000
_cell.angle_alpha   90.00
_cell.angle_beta   90.00
_cell.angle_gamma   90.00
#
_symmetry.space_group_name_H-M   'P 1'
#
loop_
_entity.id
_entity.type
_entity.pdbx_description
1 polymer ?
#
loop_
_entity_poly.entity_id
_entity_poly.type
_entity_poly.pdbx_seq_one_letter_code
_entity_poly.pdbx_strand_id
1 'polypeptide(L)'
;MRDFSEGIAAVRINDKWGYINESGRQICEIRYDAVGDFQSKLGVVEKEGKKCYLNQDGDEVAVTNFLNEEMVFEGCKSCAIGNHTITHLPGGYLYEDDFINVTIDPEVPIRGFIVIGIKKHVSTTTQLTRNERIQIEDITNKVKLALEYLGAKNILLFEDGFSEHYRRWIIPSYDWMFQFGRGKNLKQITMYAKKNMTDEQKKECLLFAGKVKSFLELN
;
A
#
# COMPACT_ATOMS: atom_id res chain seq x y z
N MET A 1 -26.26 9.65 11.10
CA MET A 1 -25.58 8.35 10.92
C MET A 1 -25.65 8.03 9.43
N ARG A 2 -24.57 7.54 8.85
CA ARG A 2 -24.55 7.02 7.48
C ARG A 2 -24.75 5.50 7.47
N ASP A 3 -24.92 4.92 6.29
CA ASP A 3 -25.03 3.47 6.14
C ASP A 3 -23.71 2.78 6.52
N PHE A 4 -23.79 1.51 6.91
CA PHE A 4 -22.61 0.71 7.19
C PHE A 4 -21.85 0.38 5.91
N SER A 5 -20.55 0.61 5.94
CA SER A 5 -19.61 0.19 4.91
C SER A 5 -18.50 -0.60 5.59
N GLU A 6 -18.25 -1.82 5.14
CA GLU A 6 -17.27 -2.75 5.72
C GLU A 6 -17.44 -2.96 7.24
N GLY A 7 -18.70 -2.99 7.71
CA GLY A 7 -19.04 -3.17 9.13
C GLY A 7 -18.86 -1.93 10.00
N ILE A 8 -18.61 -0.76 9.40
CA ILE A 8 -18.38 0.50 10.12
C ILE A 8 -19.28 1.59 9.55
N ALA A 9 -19.90 2.38 10.42
CA ALA A 9 -20.77 3.49 10.05
C ALA A 9 -20.26 4.81 10.65
N ALA A 10 -20.36 5.88 9.88
CA ALA A 10 -20.09 7.22 10.35
C ALA A 10 -21.27 7.77 11.16
N VAL A 11 -20.99 8.32 12.34
CA VAL A 11 -21.95 8.97 13.23
C VAL A 11 -21.58 10.42 13.48
N ARG A 12 -22.59 11.29 13.65
CA ARG A 12 -22.39 12.71 13.94
C ARG A 12 -23.10 13.07 15.23
N ILE A 13 -22.36 13.69 16.17
CA ILE A 13 -22.87 14.22 17.42
C ILE A 13 -22.27 15.60 17.64
N ASN A 14 -23.08 16.60 17.98
CA ASN A 14 -22.65 17.97 18.24
C ASN A 14 -21.71 18.52 17.13
N ASP A 15 -22.12 18.34 15.87
CA ASP A 15 -21.39 18.78 14.69
C ASP A 15 -20.02 18.14 14.43
N LYS A 16 -19.65 17.14 15.21
CA LYS A 16 -18.45 16.34 15.01
C LYS A 16 -18.79 14.91 14.58
N TRP A 17 -17.90 14.33 13.80
CA TRP A 17 -18.01 12.98 13.27
C TRP A 17 -17.08 12.00 13.98
N GLY A 18 -17.48 10.75 14.00
CA GLY A 18 -16.69 9.59 14.39
C GLY A 18 -17.26 8.33 13.76
N TYR A 19 -16.79 7.17 14.19
CA TYR A 19 -17.24 5.89 13.67
C TYR A 19 -17.68 4.93 14.76
N ILE A 20 -18.64 4.08 14.40
CA ILE A 20 -19.11 2.95 15.20
C ILE A 20 -19.06 1.66 14.38
N ASN A 21 -18.93 0.52 15.01
CA ASN A 21 -19.11 -0.79 14.40
C ASN A 21 -20.57 -1.25 14.44
N GLU A 22 -20.87 -2.42 13.86
CA GLU A 22 -22.21 -3.01 13.79
C GLU A 22 -22.81 -3.31 15.17
N SER A 23 -21.99 -3.52 16.21
CA SER A 23 -22.47 -3.66 17.58
C SER A 23 -22.81 -2.32 18.27
N GLY A 24 -22.64 -1.20 17.58
CA GLY A 24 -22.82 0.14 18.11
C GLY A 24 -21.64 0.65 18.96
N ARG A 25 -20.57 -0.13 19.05
CA ARG A 25 -19.37 0.31 19.78
C ARG A 25 -18.62 1.38 18.97
N GLN A 26 -18.29 2.46 19.65
CA GLN A 26 -17.46 3.52 19.11
C GLN A 26 -16.03 2.99 18.86
N ILE A 27 -15.51 3.16 17.63
CA ILE A 27 -14.17 2.75 17.24
C ILE A 27 -13.17 3.90 17.26
N CYS A 28 -13.63 5.16 17.21
CA CYS A 28 -12.80 6.34 17.39
C CYS A 28 -13.59 7.44 18.08
N GLU A 29 -12.91 8.43 18.65
CA GLU A 29 -13.57 9.60 19.23
C GLU A 29 -14.37 10.39 18.20
N ILE A 30 -15.54 10.94 18.61
CA ILE A 30 -16.38 11.80 17.78
C ILE A 30 -15.81 13.22 17.86
N ARG A 31 -14.80 13.50 17.05
CA ARG A 31 -14.02 14.75 17.09
C ARG A 31 -13.65 15.34 15.73
N TYR A 32 -14.01 14.65 14.66
CA TYR A 32 -13.63 15.05 13.30
C TYR A 32 -14.62 16.01 12.66
N ASP A 33 -14.12 16.91 11.82
CA ASP A 33 -14.91 17.91 11.12
C ASP A 33 -15.64 17.29 9.91
N ALA A 34 -14.98 16.32 9.25
CA ALA A 34 -15.55 15.54 8.17
C ALA A 34 -15.01 14.12 8.18
N VAL A 35 -15.81 13.18 7.63
CA VAL A 35 -15.41 11.77 7.47
C VAL A 35 -15.92 11.24 6.14
N GLY A 36 -15.21 10.24 5.56
CA GLY A 36 -15.67 9.42 4.45
C GLY A 36 -16.26 8.10 4.93
N ASP A 37 -16.80 7.29 4.02
CA ASP A 37 -17.17 5.92 4.32
C ASP A 37 -15.91 5.04 4.36
N PHE A 38 -15.97 3.94 5.13
CA PHE A 38 -14.86 2.97 5.12
C PHE A 38 -14.77 2.28 3.76
N GLN A 39 -13.56 2.24 3.22
CA GLN A 39 -13.25 1.53 1.98
C GLN A 39 -11.85 0.90 2.11
N SER A 40 -11.73 -0.37 1.80
CA SER A 40 -10.47 -1.11 1.91
C SER A 40 -9.87 -1.03 3.32
N LYS A 41 -10.74 -1.20 4.33
CA LYS A 41 -10.41 -1.16 5.76
C LYS A 41 -9.87 0.18 6.27
N LEU A 42 -10.07 1.27 5.51
CA LEU A 42 -9.66 2.62 5.90
C LEU A 42 -10.83 3.61 5.84
N GLY A 43 -10.98 4.40 6.88
CA GLY A 43 -11.87 5.55 6.93
C GLY A 43 -11.10 6.85 6.81
N VAL A 44 -11.52 7.77 5.94
CA VAL A 44 -10.93 9.11 5.84
C VAL A 44 -11.58 10.00 6.87
N VAL A 45 -10.80 10.71 7.64
CA VAL A 45 -11.25 11.73 8.59
C VAL A 45 -10.53 13.06 8.35
N GLU A 46 -11.19 14.16 8.66
CA GLU A 46 -10.60 15.50 8.58
C GLU A 46 -10.77 16.20 9.93
N LYS A 47 -9.70 16.79 10.43
CA LYS A 47 -9.67 17.59 11.65
C LYS A 47 -8.81 18.82 11.44
N GLU A 48 -9.37 20.00 11.70
CA GLU A 48 -8.65 21.27 11.57
C GLU A 48 -8.00 21.47 10.19
N GLY A 49 -8.70 21.02 9.12
CA GLY A 49 -8.22 21.08 7.74
C GLY A 49 -7.16 20.04 7.39
N LYS A 50 -6.77 19.17 8.32
CA LYS A 50 -5.84 18.06 8.08
C LYS A 50 -6.62 16.77 7.88
N LYS A 51 -6.30 16.04 6.81
CA LYS A 51 -6.87 14.72 6.54
C LYS A 51 -5.95 13.64 7.07
N CYS A 52 -6.53 12.65 7.75
CA CYS A 52 -5.85 11.42 8.12
C CYS A 52 -6.76 10.21 7.84
N TYR A 53 -6.23 9.03 8.00
CA TYR A 53 -6.96 7.79 7.80
C TYR A 53 -7.00 7.02 9.12
N LEU A 54 -8.13 6.36 9.36
CA LEU A 54 -8.28 5.45 10.48
C LEU A 54 -8.39 4.01 9.96
N ASN A 55 -7.76 3.07 10.65
CA ASN A 55 -8.00 1.64 10.47
C ASN A 55 -9.33 1.23 11.14
N GLN A 56 -9.70 -0.05 11.02
CA GLN A 56 -10.93 -0.58 11.63
C GLN A 56 -10.91 -0.59 13.17
N ASP A 57 -9.72 -0.46 13.77
CA ASP A 57 -9.55 -0.35 15.23
C ASP A 57 -9.64 1.10 15.72
N GLY A 58 -9.72 2.07 14.80
CA GLY A 58 -9.81 3.49 15.09
C GLY A 58 -8.47 4.20 15.26
N ASP A 59 -7.36 3.49 14.99
CA ASP A 59 -6.03 4.07 15.03
C ASP A 59 -5.76 4.94 13.81
N GLU A 60 -5.10 6.07 14.02
CA GLU A 60 -4.65 6.91 12.92
C GLU A 60 -3.54 6.20 12.14
N VAL A 61 -3.84 5.90 10.88
CA VAL A 61 -2.84 5.38 9.95
C VAL A 61 -2.19 6.58 9.27
N ALA A 62 -0.92 6.79 9.56
CA ALA A 62 -0.17 7.89 8.97
C ALA A 62 -0.01 7.67 7.45
N VAL A 63 -0.87 8.31 6.67
CA VAL A 63 -0.69 8.44 5.21
C VAL A 63 0.48 9.36 4.88
N THR A 64 1.00 10.06 5.87
CA THR A 64 2.17 10.95 5.79
C THR A 64 3.43 10.27 5.27
N ASN A 65 3.54 8.94 5.36
CA ASN A 65 4.74 8.24 4.91
C ASN A 65 4.89 8.10 3.38
N PHE A 66 3.83 8.34 2.59
CA PHE A 66 4.01 8.54 1.15
C PHE A 66 4.74 9.85 0.82
N LEU A 67 4.97 10.76 1.79
CA LEU A 67 4.95 12.15 1.41
C LEU A 67 6.18 12.96 1.70
N ASN A 68 6.86 12.83 2.79
CA ASN A 68 7.85 13.84 3.17
C ASN A 68 9.02 13.40 4.02
N GLU A 69 9.08 12.17 4.49
CA GLU A 69 10.24 11.71 5.22
C GLU A 69 10.85 10.52 4.48
N GLU A 70 12.06 10.69 3.98
CA GLU A 70 12.93 9.54 3.76
C GLU A 70 12.88 8.74 5.06
N MET A 71 12.36 7.50 4.97
CA MET A 71 12.43 6.59 6.11
C MET A 71 13.91 6.31 6.36
N VAL A 72 14.55 7.16 7.17
CA VAL A 72 15.92 6.97 7.61
C VAL A 72 15.90 5.77 8.54
N PHE A 73 16.32 4.64 8.03
CA PHE A 73 16.46 3.41 8.77
C PHE A 73 17.92 2.96 8.68
N GLU A 74 18.56 2.84 9.83
CA GLU A 74 19.88 2.24 9.90
C GLU A 74 19.78 0.73 9.74
N GLY A 75 20.24 0.19 8.62
CA GLY A 75 20.21 -1.22 8.30
C GLY A 75 19.37 -1.58 7.07
N CYS A 76 19.03 -2.85 6.93
CA CYS A 76 18.26 -3.35 5.80
C CYS A 76 16.75 -3.10 5.99
N LYS A 77 16.20 -2.13 5.26
CA LYS A 77 14.77 -1.79 5.28
C LYS A 77 13.88 -3.01 4.94
N SER A 78 14.28 -3.83 3.98
CA SER A 78 13.51 -5.03 3.61
C SER A 78 13.46 -6.05 4.72
N CYS A 79 14.55 -6.25 5.46
CA CYS A 79 14.55 -7.09 6.66
C CYS A 79 13.63 -6.50 7.74
N ALA A 80 13.68 -5.18 7.93
CA ALA A 80 12.86 -4.50 8.93
C ALA A 80 11.36 -4.57 8.61
N ILE A 81 10.99 -4.57 7.34
CA ILE A 81 9.63 -4.85 6.88
C ILE A 81 9.32 -6.34 7.15
N GLY A 82 10.15 -7.25 6.69
CA GLY A 82 9.92 -8.70 6.80
C GLY A 82 9.81 -9.24 8.24
N ASN A 83 10.45 -8.60 9.20
CA ASN A 83 10.40 -8.97 10.63
C ASN A 83 9.48 -8.05 11.47
N HIS A 84 8.67 -7.22 10.83
CA HIS A 84 7.74 -6.29 11.48
C HIS A 84 8.39 -5.23 12.40
N THR A 85 9.68 -4.92 12.22
CA THR A 85 10.31 -3.76 12.88
C THR A 85 9.74 -2.45 12.34
N ILE A 86 9.44 -2.40 11.03
CA ILE A 86 8.67 -1.33 10.41
C ILE A 86 7.20 -1.75 10.39
N THR A 87 6.38 -1.17 11.24
CA THR A 87 4.96 -1.55 11.40
C THR A 87 4.00 -0.64 10.62
N HIS A 88 4.43 0.56 10.25
CA HIS A 88 3.59 1.57 9.61
C HIS A 88 3.85 1.58 8.11
N LEU A 89 3.25 0.64 7.40
CA LEU A 89 3.31 0.57 5.94
C LEU A 89 2.01 1.12 5.34
N PRO A 90 2.09 2.04 4.36
CA PRO A 90 0.91 2.47 3.62
C PRO A 90 0.17 1.27 3.03
N GLY A 91 -1.14 1.15 3.31
CA GLY A 91 -1.94 0.01 2.87
C GLY A 91 -1.63 -1.32 3.57
N GLY A 92 -0.67 -1.37 4.47
CA GLY A 92 -0.26 -2.58 5.21
C GLY A 92 0.29 -3.69 4.30
N TYR A 93 0.26 -4.92 4.81
CA TYR A 93 0.62 -6.10 4.04
C TYR A 93 -0.58 -6.53 3.18
N LEU A 94 -0.38 -6.63 1.86
CA LEU A 94 -1.38 -7.12 0.91
C LEU A 94 -1.44 -8.65 0.90
N TYR A 95 -0.29 -9.28 1.16
CA TYR A 95 -0.12 -10.72 1.38
C TYR A 95 1.13 -10.93 2.23
N GLU A 96 1.12 -11.96 3.04
CA GLU A 96 2.26 -12.37 3.83
C GLU A 96 2.19 -13.86 4.15
N ASP A 97 3.34 -14.54 4.09
CA ASP A 97 3.56 -15.88 4.59
C ASP A 97 4.92 -15.97 5.32
N ASP A 98 5.41 -17.16 5.61
CA ASP A 98 6.68 -17.37 6.32
C ASP A 98 7.91 -16.90 5.51
N PHE A 99 7.79 -16.75 4.20
CA PHE A 99 8.90 -16.43 3.29
C PHE A 99 8.74 -15.10 2.57
N ILE A 100 7.52 -14.74 2.19
CA ILE A 100 7.22 -13.58 1.33
C ILE A 100 6.38 -12.56 2.08
N ASN A 101 6.60 -11.29 1.78
CA ASN A 101 5.67 -10.21 2.06
C ASN A 101 5.38 -9.42 0.77
N VAL A 102 4.14 -8.95 0.64
CA VAL A 102 3.69 -8.12 -0.48
C VAL A 102 3.13 -6.83 0.08
N THR A 103 3.69 -5.72 -0.34
CA THR A 103 3.27 -4.37 0.08
C THR A 103 3.14 -3.47 -1.14
N ILE A 104 2.54 -2.30 -0.98
CA ILE A 104 2.81 -1.22 -1.95
C ILE A 104 4.15 -0.59 -1.62
N ASP A 105 4.77 0.09 -2.60
CA ASP A 105 5.99 0.85 -2.31
C ASP A 105 5.66 1.97 -1.32
N PRO A 106 6.34 2.05 -0.15
CA PRO A 106 5.98 3.01 0.90
C PRO A 106 6.36 4.45 0.58
N GLU A 107 7.22 4.67 -0.40
CA GLU A 107 7.78 5.99 -0.70
C GLU A 107 7.29 6.56 -2.03
N VAL A 108 6.83 5.71 -2.95
CA VAL A 108 6.48 6.11 -4.31
C VAL A 108 4.99 5.94 -4.56
N PRO A 109 4.21 7.03 -4.58
CA PRO A 109 2.76 6.97 -4.71
C PRO A 109 2.32 6.74 -6.16
N ILE A 110 2.63 5.57 -6.71
CA ILE A 110 2.13 5.10 -7.99
C ILE A 110 1.07 4.04 -7.72
N ARG A 111 -0.14 4.26 -8.22
CA ARG A 111 -1.25 3.32 -8.06
C ARG A 111 -0.89 1.92 -8.56
N GLY A 112 -0.97 0.93 -7.69
CA GLY A 112 -0.63 -0.46 -8.02
C GLY A 112 0.87 -0.74 -8.12
N PHE A 113 1.74 0.16 -7.65
CA PHE A 113 3.15 -0.16 -7.47
C PHE A 113 3.29 -1.13 -6.30
N ILE A 114 3.47 -2.38 -6.60
CA ILE A 114 3.57 -3.48 -5.65
C ILE A 114 5.03 -3.89 -5.51
N VAL A 115 5.44 -4.13 -4.27
CA VAL A 115 6.75 -4.68 -3.92
C VAL A 115 6.56 -6.08 -3.34
N ILE A 116 7.19 -7.06 -3.96
CA ILE A 116 7.34 -8.39 -3.39
C ILE A 116 8.70 -8.43 -2.72
N GLY A 117 8.69 -8.51 -1.40
CA GLY A 117 9.85 -8.72 -0.56
C GLY A 117 9.94 -10.17 -0.09
N ILE A 118 11.13 -10.62 0.23
CA ILE A 118 11.35 -11.90 0.90
C ILE A 118 11.94 -11.66 2.28
N LYS A 119 11.60 -12.52 3.24
CA LYS A 119 12.06 -12.37 4.63
C LYS A 119 13.54 -12.79 4.81
N LYS A 120 14.04 -13.60 3.90
CA LYS A 120 15.42 -14.04 3.89
C LYS A 120 16.34 -12.95 3.32
N HIS A 121 17.40 -12.59 4.05
CA HIS A 121 18.36 -11.59 3.58
C HIS A 121 19.30 -12.20 2.52
N VAL A 122 18.96 -12.00 1.27
CA VAL A 122 19.76 -12.37 0.09
C VAL A 122 19.69 -11.25 -0.93
N SER A 123 20.71 -11.09 -1.74
CA SER A 123 20.77 -10.04 -2.75
C SER A 123 20.30 -10.47 -4.14
N THR A 124 20.27 -11.80 -4.39
CA THR A 124 19.89 -12.34 -5.71
C THR A 124 19.10 -13.63 -5.59
N THR A 125 18.30 -13.94 -6.61
CA THR A 125 17.55 -15.20 -6.69
C THR A 125 18.44 -16.45 -6.83
N THR A 126 19.72 -16.28 -7.19
CA THR A 126 20.68 -17.40 -7.26
C THR A 126 21.01 -17.99 -5.89
N GLN A 127 20.80 -17.22 -4.82
CA GLN A 127 21.00 -17.64 -3.43
C GLN A 127 19.76 -18.37 -2.85
N LEU A 128 18.70 -18.50 -3.64
CA LEU A 128 17.45 -19.14 -3.26
C LEU A 128 17.37 -20.56 -3.78
N THR A 129 16.67 -21.42 -3.06
CA THR A 129 16.31 -22.77 -3.50
C THR A 129 15.34 -22.70 -4.69
N ARG A 130 15.16 -23.82 -5.38
CA ARG A 130 14.19 -23.92 -6.47
C ARG A 130 12.76 -23.61 -5.98
N ASN A 131 12.38 -24.14 -4.81
CA ASN A 131 11.03 -23.95 -4.27
C ASN A 131 10.78 -22.47 -3.88
N GLU A 132 11.75 -21.81 -3.25
CA GLU A 132 11.66 -20.38 -2.93
C GLU A 132 11.48 -19.52 -4.20
N ARG A 133 12.17 -19.85 -5.29
CA ARG A 133 11.98 -19.16 -6.58
C ARG A 133 10.60 -19.41 -7.17
N ILE A 134 10.07 -20.63 -7.07
CA ILE A 134 8.71 -20.95 -7.52
C ILE A 134 7.68 -20.13 -6.73
N GLN A 135 7.82 -20.04 -5.41
CA GLN A 135 6.91 -19.22 -4.58
C GLN A 135 6.91 -17.75 -4.99
N ILE A 136 8.07 -17.18 -5.34
CA ILE A 136 8.16 -15.80 -5.84
C ILE A 136 7.42 -15.66 -7.18
N GLU A 137 7.57 -16.61 -8.09
CA GLU A 137 6.85 -16.58 -9.38
C GLU A 137 5.34 -16.74 -9.20
N ASP A 138 4.90 -17.63 -8.30
CA ASP A 138 3.49 -17.84 -8.04
C ASP A 138 2.81 -16.58 -7.49
N ILE A 139 3.41 -15.94 -6.47
CA ILE A 139 2.86 -14.69 -5.94
C ILE A 139 2.96 -13.55 -6.96
N THR A 140 4.02 -13.51 -7.77
CA THR A 140 4.15 -12.54 -8.86
C THR A 140 3.00 -12.66 -9.85
N ASN A 141 2.65 -13.88 -10.24
CA ASN A 141 1.55 -14.13 -11.16
C ASN A 141 0.19 -13.77 -10.53
N LYS A 142 -0.04 -14.10 -9.26
CA LYS A 142 -1.25 -13.69 -8.54
C LYS A 142 -1.39 -12.16 -8.48
N VAL A 143 -0.32 -11.44 -8.16
CA VAL A 143 -0.33 -9.97 -8.15
C VAL A 143 -0.61 -9.40 -9.55
N LYS A 144 0.01 -9.94 -10.60
CA LYS A 144 -0.26 -9.51 -11.98
C LYS A 144 -1.72 -9.74 -12.37
N LEU A 145 -2.28 -10.91 -12.06
CA LEU A 145 -3.71 -11.20 -12.29
C LEU A 145 -4.62 -10.21 -11.54
N ALA A 146 -4.29 -9.88 -10.29
CA ALA A 146 -5.02 -8.86 -9.53
C ALA A 146 -4.99 -7.50 -10.23
N LEU A 147 -3.81 -7.06 -10.67
CA LEU A 147 -3.63 -5.79 -11.37
C LEU A 147 -4.39 -5.76 -12.71
N GLU A 148 -4.32 -6.83 -13.50
CA GLU A 148 -5.05 -6.97 -14.77
C GLU A 148 -6.57 -6.96 -14.56
N TYR A 149 -7.07 -7.69 -13.55
CA TYR A 149 -8.47 -7.68 -13.15
C TYR A 149 -8.95 -6.27 -12.76
N LEU A 150 -8.08 -5.48 -12.12
CA LEU A 150 -8.33 -4.11 -11.71
C LEU A 150 -8.04 -3.08 -12.84
N GLY A 151 -7.84 -3.54 -14.08
CA GLY A 151 -7.77 -2.72 -15.28
C GLY A 151 -6.36 -2.29 -15.71
N ALA A 152 -5.29 -2.85 -15.14
CA ALA A 152 -3.94 -2.61 -15.64
C ALA A 152 -3.77 -3.26 -17.02
N LYS A 153 -3.38 -2.45 -18.03
CA LYS A 153 -3.17 -2.92 -19.42
C LYS A 153 -1.75 -3.42 -19.65
N ASN A 154 -0.77 -2.78 -19.04
CA ASN A 154 0.63 -3.12 -19.16
C ASN A 154 1.27 -3.10 -17.78
N ILE A 155 2.08 -4.09 -17.49
CA ILE A 155 2.74 -4.25 -16.20
C ILE A 155 4.24 -4.35 -16.46
N LEU A 156 5.00 -3.47 -15.78
CA LEU A 156 6.44 -3.48 -15.78
C LEU A 156 6.92 -4.32 -14.59
N LEU A 157 7.90 -5.16 -14.83
CA LEU A 157 8.53 -5.99 -13.81
C LEU A 157 10.00 -5.59 -13.71
N PHE A 158 10.43 -5.31 -12.47
CA PHE A 158 11.82 -5.00 -12.19
C PHE A 158 12.33 -5.87 -11.03
N GLU A 159 13.58 -6.26 -11.12
CA GLU A 159 14.32 -6.84 -10.01
C GLU A 159 15.40 -5.86 -9.57
N ASP A 160 15.49 -5.61 -8.28
CA ASP A 160 16.49 -4.72 -7.73
C ASP A 160 17.81 -5.50 -7.54
N GLY A 161 18.71 -5.34 -8.48
CA GLY A 161 20.06 -5.92 -8.44
C GLY A 161 21.11 -5.02 -7.77
N PHE A 162 20.70 -3.83 -7.28
CA PHE A 162 21.60 -2.87 -6.64
C PHE A 162 21.48 -2.83 -5.11
N SER A 163 20.46 -3.47 -4.56
CA SER A 163 20.26 -3.52 -3.11
C SER A 163 20.91 -4.78 -2.52
N GLU A 164 21.31 -4.68 -1.26
CA GLU A 164 21.79 -5.83 -0.49
C GLU A 164 20.70 -6.85 -0.18
N HIS A 165 19.45 -6.54 -0.54
CA HIS A 165 18.29 -7.37 -0.27
C HIS A 165 17.39 -7.47 -1.51
N TYR A 166 17.18 -8.69 -1.99
CA TYR A 166 16.34 -8.95 -3.16
C TYR A 166 14.91 -8.47 -2.97
N ARG A 167 14.42 -7.74 -3.96
CA ARG A 167 13.03 -7.30 -4.10
C ARG A 167 12.60 -7.38 -5.56
N ARG A 168 11.31 -7.61 -5.77
CA ARG A 168 10.70 -7.52 -7.09
C ARG A 168 9.66 -6.42 -7.09
N TRP A 169 9.72 -5.53 -8.05
CA TRP A 169 8.80 -4.44 -8.25
C TRP A 169 7.87 -4.71 -9.41
N ILE A 170 6.57 -4.55 -9.18
CA ILE A 170 5.52 -4.75 -10.16
C ILE A 170 4.77 -3.42 -10.29
N ILE A 171 4.84 -2.81 -11.47
CA ILE A 171 4.36 -1.44 -11.67
C ILE A 171 3.43 -1.42 -12.88
N PRO A 172 2.13 -1.10 -12.73
CA PRO A 172 1.26 -0.79 -13.86
C PRO A 172 1.80 0.43 -14.61
N SER A 173 1.85 0.36 -15.94
CA SER A 173 2.27 1.51 -16.73
C SER A 173 1.09 2.44 -17.01
N TYR A 174 1.32 3.73 -16.87
CA TYR A 174 0.38 4.81 -17.12
C TYR A 174 0.90 5.74 -18.22
N ASP A 175 0.00 6.39 -18.94
CA ASP A 175 0.36 7.24 -20.10
C ASP A 175 1.38 8.34 -19.74
N TRP A 176 1.25 8.92 -18.54
CA TRP A 176 2.19 9.93 -18.06
C TRP A 176 3.63 9.43 -17.90
N MET A 177 3.85 8.12 -17.79
CA MET A 177 5.19 7.53 -17.69
C MET A 177 5.94 7.54 -19.00
N PHE A 178 5.23 7.57 -20.15
CA PHE A 178 5.85 7.50 -21.46
C PHE A 178 6.69 8.74 -21.81
N GLN A 179 6.46 9.87 -21.16
CA GLN A 179 7.33 11.05 -21.30
C GLN A 179 8.78 10.78 -20.89
N PHE A 180 9.03 9.76 -20.06
CA PHE A 180 10.37 9.36 -19.62
C PHE A 180 10.95 8.20 -20.44
N GLY A 181 10.33 7.85 -21.56
CA GLY A 181 10.69 6.70 -22.40
C GLY A 181 9.97 5.42 -21.98
N ARG A 182 9.83 4.48 -22.91
CA ARG A 182 9.09 3.24 -22.68
C ARG A 182 9.75 2.34 -21.63
N GLY A 183 9.42 2.56 -20.36
CA GLY A 183 9.82 1.72 -19.23
C GLY A 183 11.30 1.76 -18.84
N LYS A 184 12.11 2.60 -19.50
CA LYS A 184 13.58 2.58 -19.31
C LYS A 184 14.12 3.47 -18.21
N ASN A 185 13.29 4.36 -17.64
CA ASN A 185 13.79 5.34 -16.67
C ASN A 185 13.00 5.34 -15.36
N LEU A 186 13.05 4.19 -14.67
CA LEU A 186 12.34 4.02 -13.40
C LEU A 186 12.68 5.11 -12.38
N LYS A 187 13.95 5.54 -12.34
CA LYS A 187 14.38 6.62 -11.43
C LYS A 187 13.63 7.93 -11.71
N GLN A 188 13.49 8.32 -12.97
CA GLN A 188 12.76 9.55 -13.32
C GLN A 188 11.27 9.41 -13.05
N ILE A 189 10.67 8.25 -13.33
CA ILE A 189 9.27 7.95 -13.06
C ILE A 189 8.98 8.08 -11.55
N THR A 190 9.79 7.44 -10.71
CA THR A 190 9.60 7.47 -9.26
C THR A 190 9.84 8.86 -8.66
N MET A 191 10.87 9.56 -9.12
CA MET A 191 11.11 10.96 -8.71
C MET A 191 9.96 11.89 -9.12
N TYR A 192 9.43 11.74 -10.33
CA TYR A 192 8.28 12.51 -10.80
C TYR A 192 7.04 12.22 -9.93
N ALA A 193 6.75 10.94 -9.66
CA ALA A 193 5.63 10.55 -8.82
C ALA A 193 5.74 11.15 -7.42
N LYS A 194 6.89 11.02 -6.76
CA LYS A 194 7.13 11.62 -5.43
C LYS A 194 6.87 13.13 -5.42
N LYS A 195 7.25 13.84 -6.46
CA LYS A 195 7.16 15.31 -6.52
C LYS A 195 5.78 15.84 -6.93
N ASN A 196 5.08 15.14 -7.82
CA ASN A 196 3.94 15.69 -8.53
C ASN A 196 2.60 15.01 -8.22
N MET A 197 2.59 13.88 -7.51
CA MET A 197 1.32 13.22 -7.15
C MET A 197 0.58 14.02 -6.08
N THR A 198 -0.71 14.27 -6.35
CA THR A 198 -1.62 14.95 -5.42
C THR A 198 -2.02 14.03 -4.27
N ASP A 199 -2.54 14.62 -3.20
CA ASP A 199 -3.03 13.85 -2.06
C ASP A 199 -4.20 12.93 -2.44
N GLU A 200 -5.03 13.35 -3.40
CA GLU A 200 -6.08 12.49 -3.94
C GLU A 200 -5.53 11.27 -4.67
N GLN A 201 -4.50 11.45 -5.50
CA GLN A 201 -3.84 10.35 -6.19
C GLN A 201 -3.15 9.38 -5.21
N LYS A 202 -2.60 9.90 -4.10
CA LYS A 202 -2.03 9.07 -3.03
C LYS A 202 -3.10 8.26 -2.33
N LYS A 203 -4.25 8.88 -2.05
CA LYS A 203 -5.43 8.20 -1.53
C LYS A 203 -5.91 7.08 -2.47
N GLU A 204 -5.94 7.34 -3.78
CA GLU A 204 -6.25 6.31 -4.77
C GLU A 204 -5.28 5.12 -4.71
N CYS A 205 -3.99 5.35 -4.43
CA CYS A 205 -3.02 4.26 -4.26
C CYS A 205 -3.41 3.33 -3.10
N LEU A 206 -3.85 3.89 -1.96
CA LEU A 206 -4.27 3.10 -0.80
C LEU A 206 -5.56 2.33 -1.07
N LEU A 207 -6.56 2.98 -1.66
CA LEU A 207 -7.82 2.32 -2.05
C LEU A 207 -7.58 1.18 -3.04
N PHE A 208 -6.67 1.39 -3.98
CA PHE A 208 -6.30 0.38 -4.96
C PHE A 208 -5.53 -0.79 -4.29
N ALA A 209 -4.65 -0.50 -3.34
CA ALA A 209 -3.95 -1.50 -2.54
C ALA A 209 -4.93 -2.43 -1.81
N GLY A 210 -5.98 -1.88 -1.19
CA GLY A 210 -7.03 -2.66 -0.55
C GLY A 210 -7.75 -3.59 -1.52
N LYS A 211 -8.04 -3.14 -2.76
CA LYS A 211 -8.64 -4.01 -3.79
C LYS A 211 -7.71 -5.15 -4.20
N VAL A 212 -6.41 -4.88 -4.34
CA VAL A 212 -5.41 -5.93 -4.61
C VAL A 212 -5.37 -6.94 -3.48
N LYS A 213 -5.35 -6.46 -2.22
CA LYS A 213 -5.39 -7.33 -1.04
C LYS A 213 -6.60 -8.26 -1.06
N SER A 214 -7.79 -7.70 -1.23
CA SER A 214 -9.03 -8.50 -1.30
C SER A 214 -8.99 -9.56 -2.42
N PHE A 215 -8.39 -9.24 -3.56
CA PHE A 215 -8.22 -10.23 -4.64
C PHE A 215 -7.26 -11.35 -4.23
N LEU A 216 -6.15 -11.04 -3.57
CA LEU A 216 -5.16 -12.03 -3.13
C LEU A 216 -5.67 -12.94 -2.00
N GLU A 217 -6.60 -12.45 -1.17
CA GLU A 217 -7.25 -13.22 -0.10
C GLU A 217 -8.29 -14.22 -0.63
N LEU A 218 -8.90 -13.94 -1.80
CA LEU A 218 -9.97 -14.76 -2.38
C LEU A 218 -9.47 -15.81 -3.38
N ASN A 219 -8.22 -15.72 -3.86
CA ASN A 219 -7.63 -16.56 -4.91
C ASN A 219 -6.25 -17.08 -4.51
#